data_e97e24c6014894698f5b8c78dcec1951
#
_entry.id   e97e24c6014894698f5b8c78dcec1951
#
_cell.length_a   1.000
_cell.length_b   1.000
_cell.length_c   1.000
_cell.angle_alpha   90.00
_cell.angle_beta   90.00
_cell.angle_gamma   90.00
#
_symmetry.space_group_name_H-M   'P 1'
#
loop_
_entity.id
_entity.type
_entity.pdbx_description
1 polymer ?
#
loop_
_entity_poly.entity_id
_entity_poly.type
_entity_poly.pdbx_seq_one_letter_code
_entity_poly.pdbx_strand_id
1 'polypeptide(L)'
;MTISEVSEKYGLTPDTLRYYERIGLIPPVPRTRSGLRDYDESSCGWIEFIKCMRGAGLQIEALIEYVALYQQGDSTIEARKNLLIEQRKDLLEKQAEIAATIDRLNYKIDNYEKICAKVIK
;
A
#
# COMPACT_ATOMS: atom_id res chain seq x y z
N MET A 1 -3.16 -14.42 16.12
CA MET A 1 -3.58 -15.20 14.94
C MET A 1 -2.39 -15.92 14.31
N THR A 2 -2.64 -17.08 13.76
CA THR A 2 -1.61 -17.82 13.01
C THR A 2 -1.38 -17.16 11.65
N ILE A 3 -0.24 -17.51 11.03
CA ILE A 3 0.06 -17.02 9.69
C ILE A 3 -1.01 -17.45 8.66
N SER A 4 -1.56 -18.66 8.82
CA SER A 4 -2.63 -19.15 7.94
C SER A 4 -3.91 -18.33 8.08
N GLU A 5 -4.29 -17.99 9.29
CA GLU A 5 -5.46 -17.15 9.56
C GLU A 5 -5.30 -15.76 8.97
N VAL A 6 -4.13 -15.15 9.14
CA VAL A 6 -3.82 -13.82 8.61
C VAL A 6 -3.77 -13.85 7.08
N SER A 7 -3.16 -14.88 6.51
CA SER A 7 -3.11 -15.10 5.06
C SER A 7 -4.52 -15.11 4.46
N GLU A 8 -5.41 -15.85 5.07
CA GLU A 8 -6.80 -15.95 4.62
C GLU A 8 -7.54 -14.61 4.78
N LYS A 9 -7.38 -13.95 5.93
CA LYS A 9 -8.08 -12.71 6.24
C LYS A 9 -7.72 -11.58 5.28
N TYR A 10 -6.43 -11.44 4.95
CA TYR A 10 -5.94 -10.31 4.15
C TYR A 10 -5.66 -10.65 2.69
N GLY A 11 -5.85 -11.89 2.30
CA GLY A 11 -5.61 -12.31 0.91
C GLY A 11 -4.15 -12.24 0.49
N LEU A 12 -3.22 -12.47 1.43
CA LEU A 12 -1.79 -12.50 1.17
C LEU A 12 -1.26 -13.91 1.44
N THR A 13 -0.31 -14.37 0.63
CA THR A 13 0.29 -15.69 0.86
C THR A 13 1.14 -15.69 2.12
N PRO A 14 1.31 -16.84 2.79
CA PRO A 14 2.25 -16.95 3.91
C PRO A 14 3.66 -16.50 3.55
N ASP A 15 4.13 -16.78 2.35
CA ASP A 15 5.45 -16.35 1.88
C ASP A 15 5.54 -14.82 1.80
N THR A 16 4.50 -14.15 1.33
CA THR A 16 4.44 -12.69 1.29
C THR A 16 4.49 -12.11 2.70
N LEU A 17 3.77 -12.72 3.66
CA LEU A 17 3.76 -12.27 5.05
C LEU A 17 5.14 -12.41 5.69
N ARG A 18 5.83 -13.53 5.45
CA ARG A 18 7.21 -13.74 5.92
C ARG A 18 8.16 -12.73 5.29
N TYR A 19 7.98 -12.45 4.01
CA TYR A 19 8.76 -11.46 3.26
C TYR A 19 8.60 -10.06 3.87
N TYR A 20 7.38 -9.65 4.18
CA TYR A 20 7.11 -8.36 4.81
C TYR A 20 7.92 -8.17 6.09
N GLU A 21 7.92 -9.17 6.96
CA GLU A 21 8.68 -9.10 8.21
C GLU A 21 10.19 -9.10 7.94
N ARG A 22 10.64 -9.96 7.03
CA ARG A 22 12.06 -10.13 6.73
C ARG A 22 12.71 -8.87 6.22
N ILE A 23 12.05 -8.13 5.33
CA ILE A 23 12.62 -6.92 4.74
C ILE A 23 12.30 -5.65 5.52
N GLY A 24 11.55 -5.74 6.61
CA GLY A 24 11.24 -4.60 7.46
C GLY A 24 10.05 -3.77 7.01
N LEU A 25 9.14 -4.33 6.21
CA LEU A 25 7.88 -3.66 5.84
C LEU A 25 6.89 -3.63 7.00
N ILE A 26 7.03 -4.57 7.94
CA ILE A 26 6.28 -4.56 9.19
C ILE A 26 7.27 -4.79 10.33
N PRO A 27 6.93 -4.32 11.57
CA PRO A 27 7.76 -4.64 12.72
C PRO A 27 7.82 -6.15 12.97
N PRO A 28 8.82 -6.63 13.73
CA PRO A 28 8.90 -8.04 14.07
C PRO A 28 7.60 -8.54 14.70
N VAL A 29 7.14 -9.69 14.23
CA VAL A 29 5.90 -10.31 14.71
C VAL A 29 6.20 -11.09 15.99
N PRO A 30 5.37 -10.94 17.05
CA PRO A 30 5.53 -11.74 18.27
C PRO A 30 5.52 -13.24 17.96
N ARG A 31 6.20 -14.02 18.79
CA ARG A 31 6.30 -15.47 18.64
C ARG A 31 5.66 -16.18 19.82
N THR A 32 5.09 -17.36 19.54
CA THR A 32 4.63 -18.27 20.60
C THR A 32 5.85 -18.91 21.29
N ARG A 33 5.63 -19.63 22.39
CA ARG A 33 6.69 -20.37 23.07
C ARG A 33 7.41 -21.37 22.15
N SER A 34 6.68 -21.94 21.20
CA SER A 34 7.23 -22.88 20.23
C SER A 34 7.93 -22.21 19.05
N GLY A 35 8.00 -20.88 19.03
CA GLY A 35 8.69 -20.13 17.99
C GLY A 35 7.86 -19.80 16.75
N LEU A 36 6.57 -20.09 16.77
CA LEU A 36 5.67 -19.76 15.66
C LEU A 36 5.24 -18.29 15.74
N ARG A 37 5.05 -17.68 14.57
CA ARG A 37 4.53 -16.31 14.50
C ARG A 37 3.13 -16.24 15.07
N ASP A 38 2.91 -15.25 15.94
CA ASP A 38 1.61 -14.97 16.55
C ASP A 38 1.23 -13.53 16.25
N TYR A 39 0.46 -13.34 15.18
CA TYR A 39 0.07 -12.00 14.71
C TYR A 39 -0.97 -11.42 15.67
N ASP A 40 -0.57 -10.39 16.40
CA ASP A 40 -1.47 -9.67 17.30
C ASP A 40 -2.20 -8.55 16.56
N GLU A 41 -3.00 -7.77 17.28
CA GLU A 41 -3.76 -6.67 16.71
C GLU A 41 -2.85 -5.64 16.02
N SER A 42 -1.73 -5.32 16.65
CA SER A 42 -0.74 -4.40 16.09
C SER A 42 -0.16 -4.93 14.79
N SER A 43 0.22 -6.21 14.75
CA SER A 43 0.74 -6.86 13.54
C SER A 43 -0.26 -6.80 12.39
N CYS A 44 -1.51 -7.08 12.69
CA CYS A 44 -2.59 -7.04 11.69
C CYS A 44 -2.81 -5.62 11.16
N GLY A 45 -2.74 -4.62 12.03
CA GLY A 45 -2.84 -3.21 11.64
C GLY A 45 -1.72 -2.81 10.66
N TRP A 46 -0.51 -3.25 10.92
CA TRP A 46 0.62 -3.00 10.02
C TRP A 46 0.44 -3.67 8.68
N ILE A 47 -0.01 -4.93 8.67
CA ILE A 47 -0.25 -5.67 7.42
C ILE A 47 -1.31 -4.97 6.58
N GLU A 48 -2.40 -4.54 7.18
CA GLU A 48 -3.47 -3.82 6.50
C GLU A 48 -2.96 -2.51 5.90
N PHE A 49 -2.18 -1.74 6.67
CA PHE A 49 -1.58 -0.50 6.22
C PHE A 49 -0.64 -0.72 5.03
N ILE A 50 0.28 -1.67 5.14
CA ILE A 50 1.26 -1.97 4.08
C ILE A 50 0.57 -2.47 2.82
N LYS A 51 -0.41 -3.35 2.95
CA LYS A 51 -1.18 -3.84 1.81
C LYS A 51 -1.84 -2.68 1.06
N CYS A 52 -2.45 -1.75 1.80
CA CYS A 52 -3.09 -0.57 1.23
C CYS A 52 -2.07 0.33 0.50
N MET A 53 -0.95 0.63 1.15
CA MET A 53 0.08 1.51 0.58
C MET A 53 0.75 0.90 -0.65
N ARG A 54 1.04 -0.39 -0.61
CA ARG A 54 1.61 -1.09 -1.77
C ARG A 54 0.61 -1.17 -2.93
N GLY A 55 -0.67 -1.34 -2.62
CA GLY A 55 -1.72 -1.33 -3.63
C GLY A 55 -1.84 0.03 -4.34
N ALA A 56 -1.55 1.11 -3.66
CA ALA A 56 -1.53 2.46 -4.23
C ALA A 56 -0.22 2.80 -4.94
N GLY A 57 0.78 1.91 -4.85
CA GLY A 57 2.05 2.08 -5.56
C GLY A 57 3.13 2.83 -4.79
N LEU A 58 3.02 2.95 -3.46
CA LEU A 58 4.08 3.55 -2.67
C LEU A 58 5.35 2.68 -2.74
N GLN A 59 6.49 3.34 -2.74
CA GLN A 59 7.79 2.66 -2.84
C GLN A 59 8.10 1.87 -1.58
N ILE A 60 8.66 0.68 -1.76
CA ILE A 60 9.05 -0.20 -0.66
C ILE A 60 10.03 0.49 0.28
N GLU A 61 11.01 1.20 -0.26
CA GLU A 61 12.05 1.89 0.51
C GLU A 61 11.47 2.91 1.49
N ALA A 62 10.45 3.68 1.06
CA ALA A 62 9.79 4.66 1.91
C ALA A 62 9.04 3.99 3.06
N LEU A 63 8.40 2.85 2.78
CA LEU A 63 7.66 2.11 3.80
C LEU A 63 8.60 1.44 4.81
N ILE A 64 9.72 0.90 4.36
CA ILE A 64 10.75 0.34 5.25
C ILE A 64 11.31 1.43 6.16
N GLU A 65 11.59 2.60 5.62
CA GLU A 65 12.06 3.74 6.40
C GLU A 65 11.04 4.15 7.47
N TYR A 66 9.77 4.20 7.10
CA TYR A 66 8.69 4.54 8.03
C TYR A 66 8.64 3.55 9.20
N VAL A 67 8.71 2.25 8.92
CA VAL A 67 8.71 1.21 9.97
C VAL A 67 9.94 1.34 10.86
N ALA A 68 11.12 1.57 10.27
CA ALA A 68 12.36 1.74 11.03
C ALA A 68 12.28 2.94 11.97
N LEU A 69 11.73 4.06 11.51
CA LEU A 69 11.52 5.24 12.33
C LEU A 69 10.55 4.96 13.47
N TYR A 70 9.46 4.26 13.18
CA TYR A 70 8.49 3.88 14.20
C TYR A 70 9.16 3.07 15.32
N GLN A 71 10.04 2.14 14.97
CA GLN A 71 10.74 1.30 15.95
C GLN A 71 11.74 2.09 16.82
N GLN A 72 12.18 3.25 16.35
CA GLN A 72 13.06 4.14 17.13
C GLN A 72 12.30 4.92 18.21
N GLY A 73 10.97 4.90 18.18
CA GLY A 73 10.14 5.48 19.22
C GLY A 73 9.69 6.92 18.97
N ASP A 74 9.24 7.58 20.04
CA ASP A 74 8.53 8.86 19.95
C ASP A 74 9.38 10.01 19.44
N SER A 75 10.70 9.92 19.54
CA SER A 75 11.60 10.97 19.00
C SER A 75 11.49 11.11 17.48
N THR A 76 10.87 10.15 16.79
CA THR A 76 10.74 10.14 15.33
C THR A 76 9.36 10.54 14.83
N ILE A 77 8.45 10.97 15.70
CA ILE A 77 7.07 11.31 15.32
C ILE A 77 7.03 12.34 14.20
N GLU A 78 7.82 13.42 14.32
CA GLU A 78 7.85 14.47 13.29
C GLU A 78 8.44 13.95 11.98
N ALA A 79 9.52 13.17 12.04
CA ALA A 79 10.12 12.57 10.84
C ALA A 79 9.15 11.61 10.14
N ARG A 80 8.41 10.81 10.90
CA ARG A 80 7.39 9.91 10.34
C ARG A 80 6.28 10.67 9.65
N LYS A 81 5.79 11.73 10.28
CA LYS A 81 4.75 12.59 9.70
C LYS A 81 5.22 13.20 8.38
N ASN A 82 6.45 13.74 8.36
CA ASN A 82 7.00 14.35 7.15
C ASN A 82 7.16 13.34 6.01
N LEU A 83 7.57 12.12 6.33
CA LEU A 83 7.67 11.05 5.35
C LEU A 83 6.29 10.74 4.72
N LEU A 84 5.25 10.65 5.54
CA LEU A 84 3.89 10.40 5.05
C LEU A 84 3.37 11.57 4.20
N ILE A 85 3.70 12.81 4.57
CA ILE A 85 3.33 13.99 3.79
C ILE A 85 3.97 13.94 2.41
N GLU A 86 5.25 13.58 2.32
CA GLU A 86 5.95 13.39 1.03
C GLU A 86 5.28 12.33 0.17
N GLN A 87 4.96 11.18 0.76
CA GLN A 87 4.29 10.10 0.03
C GLN A 87 2.91 10.53 -0.46
N ARG A 88 2.17 11.28 0.35
CA ARG A 88 0.87 11.84 -0.05
C ARG A 88 1.02 12.79 -1.24
N LYS A 89 2.05 13.63 -1.24
CA LYS A 89 2.31 14.55 -2.35
C LYS A 89 2.51 13.78 -3.65
N ASP A 90 3.30 12.72 -3.62
CA ASP A 90 3.54 11.88 -4.80
C ASP A 90 2.25 11.23 -5.31
N LEU A 91 1.40 10.76 -4.40
CA LEU A 91 0.10 10.18 -4.76
C LEU A 91 -0.84 11.21 -5.38
N LEU A 92 -0.84 12.44 -4.86
CA LEU A 92 -1.66 13.52 -5.41
C LEU A 92 -1.22 13.88 -6.83
N GLU A 93 0.08 13.87 -7.10
CA GLU A 93 0.61 14.08 -8.46
C GLU A 93 0.17 12.97 -9.41
N LYS A 94 0.25 11.71 -8.98
CA LYS A 94 -0.24 10.56 -9.76
C LYS A 94 -1.74 10.64 -10.02
N GLN A 95 -2.51 11.06 -9.02
CA GLN A 95 -3.95 11.25 -9.17
C GLN A 95 -4.28 12.27 -10.24
N ALA A 96 -3.55 13.39 -10.27
CA ALA A 96 -3.74 14.43 -11.28
C ALA A 96 -3.39 13.91 -12.68
N GLU A 97 -2.32 13.12 -12.83
CA GLU A 97 -1.93 12.50 -14.08
C GLU A 97 -2.99 11.52 -14.59
N ILE A 98 -3.53 10.70 -13.69
CA ILE A 98 -4.60 9.74 -14.02
C ILE A 98 -5.85 10.50 -14.47
N ALA A 99 -6.22 11.56 -13.76
CA ALA A 99 -7.38 12.39 -14.13
C ALA A 99 -7.23 12.99 -15.53
N ALA A 100 -6.04 13.49 -15.86
CA ALA A 100 -5.73 14.00 -17.19
C ALA A 100 -5.85 12.93 -18.27
N THR A 101 -5.38 11.73 -17.97
CA THR A 101 -5.49 10.59 -18.89
C THR A 101 -6.94 10.20 -19.14
N ILE A 102 -7.76 10.20 -18.09
CA ILE A 102 -9.19 9.91 -18.21
C ILE A 102 -9.87 10.94 -19.10
N ASP A 103 -9.53 12.22 -18.94
CA ASP A 103 -10.07 13.28 -19.79
C ASP A 103 -9.73 13.07 -21.27
N ARG A 104 -8.50 12.62 -21.54
CA ARG A 104 -8.10 12.31 -22.92
C ARG A 104 -8.86 11.13 -23.48
N LEU A 105 -9.11 10.11 -22.67
CA LEU A 105 -9.92 8.95 -23.07
C LEU A 105 -11.37 9.37 -23.35
N ASN A 106 -11.94 10.20 -22.50
CA ASN A 106 -13.30 10.72 -22.69
C ASN A 106 -13.42 11.48 -24.01
N TYR A 107 -12.45 12.32 -24.31
CA TYR A 107 -12.40 13.04 -25.58
C TYR A 107 -12.37 12.08 -26.77
N LYS A 108 -11.53 11.07 -26.72
CA LYS A 108 -11.44 10.03 -27.76
C LYS A 108 -12.76 9.29 -27.95
N ILE A 109 -13.36 8.87 -26.85
CA ILE A 109 -14.63 8.14 -26.86
C ILE A 109 -15.72 9.00 -27.46
N ASP A 110 -15.82 10.27 -27.08
CA ASP A 110 -16.79 11.21 -27.63
C ASP A 110 -16.62 11.38 -29.14
N ASN A 111 -15.38 11.43 -29.62
CA ASN A 111 -15.10 11.50 -31.07
C ASN A 111 -15.59 10.27 -31.81
N TYR A 112 -15.41 9.06 -31.22
CA TYR A 112 -15.91 7.84 -31.85
C TYR A 112 -17.44 7.82 -31.87
N GLU A 113 -18.11 8.30 -30.84
CA GLU A 113 -19.56 8.39 -30.81
C GLU A 113 -20.08 9.34 -31.92
N LYS A 114 -19.40 10.47 -32.14
CA LYS A 114 -19.72 11.39 -33.23
C LYS A 114 -19.50 10.75 -34.61
N ILE A 115 -18.44 10.00 -34.79
CA ILE A 115 -18.16 9.25 -36.04
C ILE A 115 -19.23 8.22 -36.29
N CYS A 116 -19.63 7.46 -35.27
CA CYS A 116 -20.69 6.46 -35.38
C CYS A 116 -22.03 7.11 -35.76
N ALA A 117 -22.36 8.24 -35.17
CA ALA A 117 -23.57 8.99 -35.51
C ALA A 117 -23.60 9.42 -36.96
N LYS A 118 -22.45 9.83 -37.51
CA LYS A 118 -22.33 10.21 -38.92
C LYS A 118 -22.46 9.02 -39.87
N VAL A 119 -21.89 7.87 -39.47
CA VAL A 119 -21.90 6.66 -40.31
C VAL A 119 -23.29 6.02 -40.38
N ILE A 120 -24.04 6.07 -39.25
CA ILE A 120 -25.37 5.49 -39.16
C ILE A 120 -26.41 6.28 -39.94
N LYS A 121 -26.16 7.54 -40.19
CA LYS A 121 -27.02 8.36 -41.05
C LYS A 121 -26.83 8.01 -42.52
#